data_823df528f457d0611e0db4f59b1edcf1
#
_entry.id   823df528f457d0611e0db4f59b1edcf1
#
_cell.length_a   1.000
_cell.length_b   1.000
_cell.length_c   1.000
_cell.angle_alpha   90.00
_cell.angle_beta   90.00
_cell.angle_gamma   90.00
#
_symmetry.space_group_name_H-M   'P 1'
#
loop_
_entity.id
_entity.type
_entity.pdbx_description
1 polymer ?
#
loop_
_entity_poly.entity_id
_entity_poly.type
_entity_poly.pdbx_seq_one_letter_code
_entity_poly.pdbx_strand_id
1 'polypeptide(L)'
;MKTIAISGSPRKNGNTEFLSRHALKAIEEEGIATELISLAGLDIKPCNGCYTCKKEESCPIDDDLWPVYTRMKEADAIILASPVYFGSATAQIKALMERTGYITYWNGRAFEGKVGGPLVVARRAGKSFTLAQLTFWFQIMGCFVPGSTYWNVAFGSHEKGNVEQDEEGMRTAWNFGKNIAFLLKKVKG
;
A
#
# COMPACT_ATOMS: atom_id res chain seq x y z
N MET A 1 -17.61 3.40 4.04
CA MET A 1 -16.16 3.15 4.23
C MET A 1 -15.55 2.78 2.88
N LYS A 2 -14.31 3.19 2.66
CA LYS A 2 -13.56 2.92 1.42
C LYS A 2 -12.14 2.46 1.73
N THR A 3 -11.69 1.39 1.09
CA THR A 3 -10.30 0.91 1.14
C THR A 3 -9.65 1.08 -0.22
N ILE A 4 -8.41 1.58 -0.24
CA ILE A 4 -7.60 1.61 -1.45
C ILE A 4 -6.37 0.70 -1.31
N ALA A 5 -6.02 0.02 -2.39
CA ALA A 5 -4.72 -0.64 -2.50
C ALA A 5 -3.87 0.08 -3.56
N ILE A 6 -2.63 0.38 -3.23
CA ILE A 6 -1.69 1.04 -4.11
C ILE A 6 -0.59 0.05 -4.50
N SER A 7 -0.54 -0.29 -5.76
CA SER A 7 0.49 -1.18 -6.31
C SER A 7 1.70 -0.38 -6.80
N GLY A 8 2.84 -0.56 -6.13
CA GLY A 8 4.14 -0.03 -6.55
C GLY A 8 4.84 -0.87 -7.62
N SER A 9 4.15 -1.85 -8.22
CA SER A 9 4.73 -2.62 -9.32
C SER A 9 4.80 -1.77 -10.59
N PRO A 10 5.93 -1.75 -11.32
CA PRO A 10 6.01 -1.11 -12.63
C PRO A 10 5.23 -1.88 -13.72
N ARG A 11 4.71 -3.05 -13.40
CA ARG A 11 4.03 -3.96 -14.33
C ARG A 11 2.52 -3.95 -14.07
N LYS A 12 1.74 -3.40 -15.00
CA LYS A 12 0.27 -3.51 -14.98
C LYS A 12 -0.16 -4.97 -15.07
N ASN A 13 -1.18 -5.33 -14.28
CA ASN A 13 -1.70 -6.70 -14.17
C ASN A 13 -0.60 -7.72 -13.81
N GLY A 14 0.38 -7.30 -12.98
CA GLY A 14 1.41 -8.19 -12.45
C GLY A 14 0.98 -8.83 -11.13
N ASN A 15 1.81 -9.73 -10.60
CA ASN A 15 1.52 -10.50 -9.39
C ASN A 15 1.16 -9.64 -8.17
N THR A 16 1.76 -8.45 -8.04
CA THR A 16 1.43 -7.51 -6.96
C THR A 16 -0.01 -7.02 -7.05
N GLU A 17 -0.49 -6.69 -8.25
CA GLU A 17 -1.88 -6.28 -8.45
C GLU A 17 -2.85 -7.45 -8.25
N PHE A 18 -2.50 -8.67 -8.71
CA PHE A 18 -3.30 -9.86 -8.45
C PHE A 18 -3.51 -10.09 -6.96
N LEU A 19 -2.42 -10.09 -6.18
CA LEU A 19 -2.49 -10.25 -4.73
C LEU A 19 -3.30 -9.14 -4.07
N SER A 20 -3.13 -7.89 -4.52
CA SER A 20 -3.89 -6.74 -4.02
C SER A 20 -5.39 -6.87 -4.30
N ARG A 21 -5.77 -7.25 -5.52
CA ARG A 21 -7.18 -7.49 -5.88
C ARG A 21 -7.79 -8.61 -5.05
N HIS A 22 -7.02 -9.65 -4.75
CA HIS A 22 -7.48 -10.75 -3.92
C HIS A 22 -7.79 -10.29 -2.48
N ALA A 23 -6.93 -9.47 -1.88
CA ALA A 23 -7.20 -8.86 -0.58
C ALA A 23 -8.38 -7.89 -0.62
N LEU A 24 -8.48 -7.06 -1.67
CA LEU A 24 -9.61 -6.13 -1.85
C LEU A 24 -10.94 -6.88 -2.00
N LYS A 25 -10.97 -8.00 -2.72
CA LYS A 25 -12.18 -8.84 -2.84
C LYS A 25 -12.67 -9.32 -1.47
N ALA A 26 -11.76 -9.72 -0.58
CA ALA A 26 -12.13 -10.11 0.78
C ALA A 26 -12.75 -8.94 1.57
N ILE A 27 -12.34 -7.70 1.29
CA ILE A 27 -12.90 -6.48 1.89
C ILE A 27 -14.28 -6.16 1.29
N GLU A 28 -14.43 -6.31 -0.03
CA GLU A 28 -15.71 -6.11 -0.74
C GLU A 28 -16.82 -7.04 -0.24
N GLU A 29 -16.48 -8.31 0.05
CA GLU A 29 -17.43 -9.27 0.64
C GLU A 29 -17.94 -8.83 2.01
N GLU A 30 -17.22 -7.93 2.70
CA GLU A 30 -17.64 -7.32 3.95
C GLU A 30 -18.45 -6.02 3.78
N GLY A 31 -18.81 -5.66 2.53
CA GLY A 31 -19.64 -4.50 2.20
C GLY A 31 -18.87 -3.17 2.19
N ILE A 32 -17.57 -3.18 2.07
CA ILE A 32 -16.71 -1.99 2.04
C ILE A 32 -16.28 -1.72 0.59
N ALA A 33 -16.45 -0.49 0.11
CA ALA A 33 -16.00 -0.10 -1.23
C ALA A 33 -14.48 -0.19 -1.36
N THR A 34 -14.00 -0.65 -2.51
CA THR A 34 -12.56 -0.81 -2.76
C THR A 34 -12.11 -0.14 -4.07
N GLU A 35 -10.84 0.20 -4.14
CA GLU A 35 -10.18 0.72 -5.33
C GLU A 35 -8.74 0.21 -5.40
N LEU A 36 -8.28 -0.20 -6.59
CA LEU A 36 -6.88 -0.47 -6.86
C LEU A 36 -6.27 0.67 -7.67
N ILE A 37 -5.21 1.27 -7.15
CA ILE A 37 -4.39 2.29 -7.82
C ILE A 37 -3.07 1.65 -8.24
N SER A 38 -2.82 1.57 -9.55
CA SER A 38 -1.53 1.13 -10.09
C SER A 38 -0.62 2.32 -10.30
N LEU A 39 0.60 2.26 -9.76
CA LEU A 39 1.62 3.28 -10.05
C LEU A 39 2.32 3.03 -11.39
N ALA A 40 2.05 1.91 -12.07
CA ALA A 40 2.65 1.59 -13.36
C ALA A 40 2.27 2.63 -14.44
N GLY A 41 3.26 3.33 -14.93
CA GLY A 41 3.09 4.38 -15.93
C GLY A 41 2.80 5.77 -15.37
N LEU A 42 2.70 5.93 -14.04
CA LEU A 42 2.67 7.24 -13.41
C LEU A 42 4.10 7.77 -13.22
N ASP A 43 4.29 9.06 -13.39
CA ASP A 43 5.52 9.76 -13.04
C ASP A 43 5.40 10.24 -11.58
N ILE A 44 6.03 9.55 -10.66
CA ILE A 44 6.13 9.97 -9.25
C ILE A 44 7.61 10.10 -8.90
N LYS A 45 8.10 11.33 -8.89
CA LYS A 45 9.50 11.65 -8.64
C LYS A 45 9.85 11.52 -7.15
N PRO A 46 11.10 11.19 -6.81
CA PRO A 46 11.54 11.14 -5.41
C PRO A 46 11.50 12.52 -4.76
N CYS A 47 11.45 12.54 -3.41
CA CYS A 47 11.55 13.76 -2.64
C CYS A 47 12.94 14.40 -2.81
N ASN A 48 12.98 15.71 -3.12
CA ASN A 48 14.22 16.48 -3.24
C ASN A 48 14.60 17.27 -1.96
N GLY A 49 13.85 17.09 -0.86
CA GLY A 49 14.16 17.72 0.43
C GLY A 49 13.96 19.24 0.48
N CYS A 50 13.12 19.80 -0.36
CA CYS A 50 12.89 21.28 -0.42
C CYS A 50 12.13 21.84 0.79
N TYR A 51 11.48 21.02 1.60
CA TYR A 51 10.70 21.38 2.80
C TYR A 51 9.52 22.35 2.59
N THR A 52 9.04 22.54 1.38
CA THR A 52 7.83 23.36 1.13
C THR A 52 6.64 22.84 1.92
N CYS A 53 6.47 21.51 2.00
CA CYS A 53 5.41 20.86 2.76
C CYS A 53 5.40 21.14 4.28
N LYS A 54 6.46 21.73 4.85
CA LYS A 54 6.45 22.22 6.24
C LYS A 54 5.64 23.49 6.43
N LYS A 55 5.43 24.25 5.36
CA LYS A 55 4.76 25.55 5.42
C LYS A 55 3.29 25.44 5.02
N GLU A 56 2.99 24.54 4.13
CA GLU A 56 1.65 24.36 3.56
C GLU A 56 1.48 22.94 3.01
N GLU A 57 0.25 22.48 2.87
CA GLU A 57 -0.06 21.17 2.29
C GLU A 57 0.18 21.19 0.77
N SER A 58 1.45 21.30 0.38
CA SER A 58 1.84 21.34 -1.03
C SER A 58 3.17 20.65 -1.29
N CYS A 59 3.39 20.30 -2.56
CA CYS A 59 4.67 19.84 -3.08
C CYS A 59 4.92 20.49 -4.44
N PRO A 60 6.05 21.21 -4.63
CA PRO A 60 6.32 21.93 -5.87
C PRO A 60 6.78 21.05 -7.02
N ILE A 61 6.96 19.75 -6.78
CA ILE A 61 7.33 18.82 -7.85
C ILE A 61 6.08 18.53 -8.69
N ASP A 62 6.12 18.96 -9.94
CA ASP A 62 5.06 18.73 -10.92
C ASP A 62 5.15 17.30 -11.47
N ASP A 63 4.18 16.46 -11.07
CA ASP A 63 4.07 15.05 -11.44
C ASP A 63 2.71 14.46 -11.01
N ASP A 64 2.54 13.14 -11.13
CA ASP A 64 1.28 12.42 -10.87
C ASP A 64 0.99 12.17 -9.37
N LEU A 65 1.68 12.83 -8.44
CA LEU A 65 1.49 12.58 -7.01
C LEU A 65 0.08 12.95 -6.51
N TRP A 66 -0.40 14.13 -6.87
CA TRP A 66 -1.60 14.73 -6.25
C TRP A 66 -2.87 13.88 -6.41
N PRO A 67 -3.20 13.32 -7.58
CA PRO A 67 -4.36 12.46 -7.73
C PRO A 67 -4.30 11.21 -6.82
N VAL A 68 -3.10 10.67 -6.59
CA VAL A 68 -2.91 9.52 -5.69
C VAL A 68 -3.04 9.94 -4.23
N TYR A 69 -2.37 11.03 -3.84
CA TYR A 69 -2.41 11.58 -2.48
C TYR A 69 -3.84 11.92 -2.03
N THR A 70 -4.61 12.58 -2.90
CA THR A 70 -6.02 12.92 -2.62
C THR A 70 -6.84 11.66 -2.30
N ARG A 71 -6.71 10.60 -3.12
CA ARG A 71 -7.40 9.32 -2.86
C ARG A 71 -6.93 8.65 -1.58
N MET A 72 -5.65 8.77 -1.24
CA MET A 72 -5.13 8.28 0.04
C MET A 72 -5.75 9.03 1.23
N LYS A 73 -5.96 10.34 1.12
CA LYS A 73 -6.63 11.15 2.15
C LYS A 73 -8.10 10.77 2.33
N GLU A 74 -8.80 10.53 1.24
CA GLU A 74 -10.25 10.20 1.24
C GLU A 74 -10.53 8.77 1.73
N ALA A 75 -9.60 7.85 1.58
CA ALA A 75 -9.79 6.47 1.99
C ALA A 75 -9.77 6.29 3.52
N ASP A 76 -10.56 5.35 4.03
CA ASP A 76 -10.54 4.92 5.43
C ASP A 76 -9.46 3.89 5.70
N ALA A 77 -9.08 3.11 4.69
CA ALA A 77 -7.97 2.17 4.77
C ALA A 77 -7.07 2.22 3.54
N ILE A 78 -5.76 1.95 3.77
CA ILE A 78 -4.72 1.98 2.73
C ILE A 78 -3.93 0.67 2.77
N ILE A 79 -3.79 0.00 1.62
CA ILE A 79 -2.86 -1.11 1.42
C ILE A 79 -1.73 -0.61 0.53
N LEU A 80 -0.47 -0.73 0.97
CA LEU A 80 0.70 -0.50 0.14
C LEU A 80 1.27 -1.84 -0.32
N ALA A 81 1.24 -2.09 -1.62
CA ALA A 81 1.70 -3.33 -2.21
C ALA A 81 2.95 -3.12 -3.07
N SER A 82 3.98 -3.93 -2.87
CA SER A 82 5.22 -3.84 -3.66
C SER A 82 5.77 -5.21 -4.03
N PRO A 83 6.31 -5.35 -5.25
CA PRO A 83 7.25 -6.43 -5.50
C PRO A 83 8.59 -6.11 -4.82
N VAL A 84 9.39 -7.16 -4.58
CA VAL A 84 10.76 -7.00 -4.06
C VAL A 84 11.72 -6.75 -5.22
N TYR A 85 12.38 -5.61 -5.21
CA TYR A 85 13.46 -5.26 -6.13
C TYR A 85 14.76 -5.04 -5.33
N PHE A 86 15.76 -5.87 -5.59
CA PHE A 86 17.05 -5.81 -4.87
C PHE A 86 16.90 -5.78 -3.34
N GLY A 87 16.01 -6.61 -2.81
CA GLY A 87 15.79 -6.74 -1.36
C GLY A 87 14.92 -5.66 -0.72
N SER A 88 14.34 -4.75 -1.50
CA SER A 88 13.57 -3.59 -1.02
C SER A 88 12.28 -3.38 -1.81
N ALA A 89 11.44 -2.47 -1.37
CA ALA A 89 10.31 -1.97 -2.14
C ALA A 89 10.78 -1.23 -3.40
N THR A 90 9.92 -1.11 -4.40
CA THR A 90 10.25 -0.39 -5.64
C THR A 90 10.50 1.10 -5.39
N ALA A 91 11.30 1.72 -6.25
CA ALA A 91 11.56 3.16 -6.20
C ALA A 91 10.26 4.00 -6.27
N GLN A 92 9.29 3.58 -7.08
CA GLN A 92 8.01 4.30 -7.23
C GLN A 92 7.20 4.33 -5.94
N ILE A 93 7.00 3.18 -5.27
CA ILE A 93 6.26 3.16 -4.00
C ILE A 93 7.02 3.91 -2.92
N LYS A 94 8.35 3.86 -2.94
CA LYS A 94 9.18 4.58 -2.00
C LYS A 94 9.06 6.10 -2.19
N ALA A 95 9.09 6.59 -3.43
CA ALA A 95 8.88 8.00 -3.75
C ALA A 95 7.50 8.50 -3.28
N LEU A 96 6.45 7.69 -3.51
CA LEU A 96 5.11 7.96 -2.99
C LEU A 96 5.11 8.08 -1.46
N MET A 97 5.67 7.09 -0.77
CA MET A 97 5.73 7.04 0.70
C MET A 97 6.46 8.25 1.30
N GLU A 98 7.59 8.63 0.73
CA GLU A 98 8.38 9.77 1.21
C GLU A 98 7.58 11.08 1.11
N ARG A 99 7.02 11.35 -0.07
CA ARG A 99 6.36 12.62 -0.34
C ARG A 99 5.01 12.71 0.37
N THR A 100 4.16 11.69 0.26
CA THR A 100 2.88 11.69 0.97
C THR A 100 3.07 11.69 2.48
N GLY A 101 4.08 10.98 2.97
CA GLY A 101 4.44 10.95 4.37
C GLY A 101 4.85 12.35 4.89
N TYR A 102 5.76 13.05 4.21
CA TYR A 102 6.16 14.40 4.61
C TYR A 102 5.00 15.40 4.52
N ILE A 103 4.23 15.37 3.43
CA ILE A 103 3.10 16.28 3.26
C ILE A 103 2.13 16.13 4.42
N THR A 104 1.64 14.91 4.69
CA THR A 104 0.65 14.71 5.75
C THR A 104 1.20 14.88 7.16
N TYR A 105 2.47 14.53 7.39
CA TYR A 105 3.10 14.65 8.71
C TYR A 105 3.10 16.09 9.24
N TRP A 106 3.31 17.06 8.36
CA TRP A 106 3.34 18.48 8.70
C TRP A 106 1.98 19.17 8.59
N ASN A 107 0.98 18.52 7.96
CA ASN A 107 -0.32 19.14 7.65
C ASN A 107 -1.48 18.27 8.15
N GLY A 108 -1.64 18.23 9.48
CA GLY A 108 -2.81 17.64 10.12
C GLY A 108 -2.84 16.09 10.15
N ARG A 109 -1.74 15.41 9.77
CA ARG A 109 -1.59 13.94 9.89
C ARG A 109 -2.78 13.15 9.30
N ALA A 110 -3.16 13.45 8.07
CA ALA A 110 -4.36 12.93 7.41
C ALA A 110 -4.46 11.38 7.35
N PHE A 111 -3.37 10.66 7.64
CA PHE A 111 -3.36 9.19 7.69
C PHE A 111 -3.50 8.61 9.10
N GLU A 112 -3.42 9.45 10.13
CA GLU A 112 -3.56 9.02 11.52
C GLU A 112 -4.94 8.41 11.78
N GLY A 113 -4.96 7.27 12.48
CA GLY A 113 -6.18 6.53 12.76
C GLY A 113 -6.79 5.75 11.59
N LYS A 114 -6.19 5.82 10.38
CA LYS A 114 -6.60 4.94 9.29
C LYS A 114 -6.15 3.50 9.54
N VAL A 115 -6.87 2.55 8.96
CA VAL A 115 -6.46 1.14 8.94
C VAL A 115 -5.60 0.88 7.71
N GLY A 116 -4.61 0.01 7.80
CA GLY A 116 -3.87 -0.37 6.60
C GLY A 116 -2.64 -1.21 6.88
N GLY A 117 -1.95 -1.57 5.83
CA GLY A 117 -0.72 -2.33 5.96
C GLY A 117 -0.15 -2.77 4.62
N PRO A 118 0.99 -3.47 4.65
CA PRO A 118 1.70 -3.87 3.44
C PRO A 118 1.25 -5.22 2.88
N LEU A 119 1.42 -5.37 1.56
CA LEU A 119 1.46 -6.65 0.84
C LEU A 119 2.73 -6.72 0.02
N VAL A 120 3.44 -7.84 0.06
CA VAL A 120 4.72 -7.98 -0.63
C VAL A 120 4.76 -9.24 -1.49
N VAL A 121 5.23 -9.10 -2.72
CA VAL A 121 5.44 -10.23 -3.63
C VAL A 121 6.91 -10.33 -4.01
N ALA A 122 7.48 -11.52 -3.93
CA ALA A 122 8.83 -11.77 -4.43
C ALA A 122 8.97 -13.15 -5.04
N ARG A 123 9.88 -13.26 -5.99
CA ARG A 123 10.25 -14.57 -6.57
C ARG A 123 10.91 -15.48 -5.52
N ARG A 124 11.70 -14.91 -4.59
CA ARG A 124 12.50 -15.69 -3.64
C ARG A 124 12.73 -14.96 -2.32
N ALA A 125 13.79 -14.16 -2.21
CA ALA A 125 14.26 -13.51 -0.98
C ALA A 125 13.83 -12.04 -0.86
N GLY A 126 14.06 -11.42 0.31
CA GLY A 126 13.84 -9.99 0.55
C GLY A 126 12.44 -9.61 1.00
N LYS A 127 11.49 -10.55 1.07
CA LYS A 127 10.10 -10.27 1.46
C LYS A 127 9.98 -9.66 2.85
N SER A 128 10.64 -10.25 3.85
CA SER A 128 10.53 -9.79 5.25
C SER A 128 11.10 -8.39 5.44
N PHE A 129 12.23 -8.07 4.80
CA PHE A 129 12.80 -6.73 4.86
C PHE A 129 11.88 -5.69 4.18
N THR A 130 11.37 -6.00 2.99
CA THR A 130 10.44 -5.12 2.28
C THR A 130 9.14 -4.93 3.07
N LEU A 131 8.62 -6.00 3.69
CA LEU A 131 7.44 -5.93 4.55
C LEU A 131 7.68 -4.98 5.74
N ALA A 132 8.80 -5.14 6.44
CA ALA A 132 9.18 -4.27 7.55
C ALA A 132 9.30 -2.80 7.11
N GLN A 133 9.97 -2.54 5.97
CA GLN A 133 10.11 -1.19 5.42
C GLN A 133 8.77 -0.50 5.20
N LEU A 134 7.80 -1.20 4.60
CA LEU A 134 6.46 -0.67 4.39
C LEU A 134 5.69 -0.51 5.70
N THR A 135 5.84 -1.46 6.63
CA THR A 135 5.18 -1.42 7.95
C THR A 135 5.61 -0.20 8.76
N PHE A 136 6.89 0.15 8.77
CA PHE A 136 7.40 1.32 9.48
C PHE A 136 6.76 2.62 8.98
N TRP A 137 6.43 2.71 7.71
CA TRP A 137 5.71 3.88 7.19
C TRP A 137 4.30 3.99 7.81
N PHE A 138 3.55 2.89 7.88
CA PHE A 138 2.23 2.89 8.53
C PHE A 138 2.32 3.27 10.01
N GLN A 139 3.34 2.78 10.71
CA GLN A 139 3.54 3.07 12.12
C GLN A 139 3.81 4.56 12.36
N ILE A 140 4.73 5.17 11.61
CA ILE A 140 5.02 6.61 11.78
C ILE A 140 3.86 7.50 11.31
N MET A 141 3.03 7.02 10.38
CA MET A 141 1.80 7.71 9.96
C MET A 141 0.67 7.59 10.98
N GLY A 142 0.82 6.80 12.05
CA GLY A 142 -0.21 6.60 13.07
C GLY A 142 -1.36 5.70 12.65
N CYS A 143 -1.11 4.80 11.68
CA CYS A 143 -2.12 3.86 11.20
C CYS A 143 -2.26 2.64 12.11
N PHE A 144 -3.45 2.05 12.14
CA PHE A 144 -3.70 0.73 12.72
C PHE A 144 -3.35 -0.37 11.72
N VAL A 145 -2.38 -1.21 12.04
CA VAL A 145 -1.90 -2.27 11.14
C VAL A 145 -2.38 -3.62 11.63
N PRO A 146 -3.42 -4.22 11.00
CA PRO A 146 -3.85 -5.57 11.36
C PRO A 146 -2.85 -6.62 10.86
N GLY A 147 -2.73 -7.70 11.61
CA GLY A 147 -2.01 -8.89 11.17
C GLY A 147 -2.85 -9.76 10.23
N SER A 148 -2.30 -10.94 9.90
CA SER A 148 -2.98 -12.00 9.18
C SER A 148 -2.61 -13.37 9.78
N THR A 149 -2.87 -14.45 9.04
CA THR A 149 -2.47 -15.82 9.42
C THR A 149 -0.97 -16.05 9.34
N TYR A 150 -0.27 -15.24 8.56
CA TYR A 150 1.18 -15.19 8.43
C TYR A 150 1.61 -13.77 8.04
N TRP A 151 2.88 -13.54 7.79
CA TRP A 151 3.35 -12.28 7.22
C TRP A 151 2.72 -12.04 5.84
N ASN A 152 2.31 -10.82 5.56
CA ASN A 152 1.63 -10.45 4.31
C ASN A 152 2.58 -10.49 3.10
N VAL A 153 3.07 -11.67 2.80
CA VAL A 153 4.02 -11.94 1.72
C VAL A 153 3.54 -13.10 0.84
N ALA A 154 3.87 -13.04 -0.43
CA ALA A 154 3.57 -14.13 -1.37
C ALA A 154 4.74 -14.37 -2.33
N PHE A 155 4.78 -15.55 -2.90
CA PHE A 155 5.68 -15.91 -3.99
C PHE A 155 5.05 -15.57 -5.35
N GLY A 156 5.80 -14.88 -6.20
CA GLY A 156 5.39 -14.59 -7.57
C GLY A 156 6.62 -14.30 -8.41
N SER A 157 6.72 -14.96 -9.57
CA SER A 157 7.85 -14.83 -10.50
C SER A 157 7.66 -13.71 -11.52
N HIS A 158 8.35 -13.80 -12.66
CA HIS A 158 8.17 -12.89 -13.78
C HIS A 158 6.88 -13.14 -14.58
N GLU A 159 6.26 -14.31 -14.43
CA GLU A 159 4.99 -14.65 -15.08
C GLU A 159 3.84 -13.95 -14.36
N LYS A 160 2.95 -13.34 -15.14
CA LYS A 160 1.77 -12.67 -14.60
C LYS A 160 0.79 -13.68 -14.04
N GLY A 161 0.25 -13.40 -12.85
CA GLY A 161 -0.77 -14.23 -12.22
C GLY A 161 -0.24 -15.48 -11.51
N ASN A 162 1.04 -15.82 -11.64
CA ASN A 162 1.53 -17.04 -11.00
C ASN A 162 1.60 -16.96 -9.46
N VAL A 163 1.36 -15.80 -8.87
CA VAL A 163 1.16 -15.66 -7.42
C VAL A 163 -0.04 -16.44 -6.92
N GLU A 164 -1.02 -16.72 -7.78
CA GLU A 164 -2.21 -17.55 -7.46
C GLU A 164 -1.85 -19.01 -7.13
N GLN A 165 -0.67 -19.46 -7.54
CA GLN A 165 -0.14 -20.80 -7.19
C GLN A 165 0.44 -20.88 -5.78
N ASP A 166 0.66 -19.73 -5.12
CA ASP A 166 1.07 -19.66 -3.71
C ASP A 166 -0.17 -19.66 -2.81
N GLU A 167 -0.68 -20.85 -2.52
CA GLU A 167 -1.89 -21.05 -1.71
C GLU A 167 -1.77 -20.37 -0.32
N GLU A 168 -0.61 -20.44 0.33
CA GLU A 168 -0.38 -19.81 1.63
C GLU A 168 -0.40 -18.27 1.51
N GLY A 169 0.29 -17.71 0.52
CA GLY A 169 0.32 -16.28 0.26
C GLY A 169 -1.07 -15.74 -0.08
N MET A 170 -1.83 -16.46 -0.92
CA MET A 170 -3.21 -16.10 -1.27
C MET A 170 -4.12 -16.14 -0.05
N ARG A 171 -4.08 -17.22 0.74
CA ARG A 171 -4.86 -17.33 1.99
C ARG A 171 -4.48 -16.21 2.98
N THR A 172 -3.20 -15.90 3.11
CA THR A 172 -2.72 -14.83 3.97
C THR A 172 -3.24 -13.46 3.52
N ALA A 173 -3.20 -13.16 2.23
CA ALA A 173 -3.72 -11.91 1.69
C ALA A 173 -5.25 -11.78 1.86
N TRP A 174 -5.97 -12.88 1.71
CA TRP A 174 -7.42 -12.94 1.97
C TRP A 174 -7.76 -12.60 3.42
N ASN A 175 -7.10 -13.29 4.37
CA ASN A 175 -7.31 -13.06 5.79
C ASN A 175 -6.87 -11.64 6.22
N PHE A 176 -5.83 -11.10 5.61
CA PHE A 176 -5.45 -9.70 5.81
C PHE A 176 -6.58 -8.76 5.38
N GLY A 177 -7.21 -9.00 4.23
CA GLY A 177 -8.39 -8.23 3.79
C GLY A 177 -9.55 -8.32 4.78
N LYS A 178 -9.88 -9.53 5.26
CA LYS A 178 -10.92 -9.72 6.31
C LYS A 178 -10.59 -8.95 7.59
N ASN A 179 -9.32 -8.97 8.02
CA ASN A 179 -8.89 -8.27 9.23
C ASN A 179 -8.92 -6.73 9.06
N ILE A 180 -8.59 -6.21 7.87
CA ILE A 180 -8.81 -4.78 7.55
C ILE A 180 -10.28 -4.44 7.68
N ALA A 181 -11.17 -5.21 7.07
CA ALA A 181 -12.62 -4.96 7.11
C ALA A 181 -13.17 -5.01 8.56
N PHE A 182 -12.75 -6.02 9.32
CA PHE A 182 -13.11 -6.15 10.73
C PHE A 182 -12.67 -4.91 11.54
N LEU A 183 -11.42 -4.52 11.40
CA LEU A 183 -10.87 -3.39 12.15
C LEU A 183 -11.52 -2.07 11.74
N LEU A 184 -11.77 -1.85 10.46
CA LEU A 184 -12.51 -0.67 9.97
C LEU A 184 -13.90 -0.55 10.60
N LYS A 185 -14.66 -1.65 10.64
CA LYS A 185 -15.97 -1.69 11.27
C LYS A 185 -15.92 -1.39 12.78
N LYS A 186 -14.81 -1.69 13.45
CA LYS A 186 -14.61 -1.39 14.87
C LYS A 186 -14.15 0.03 15.15
N VAL A 187 -13.39 0.63 14.23
CA VAL A 187 -12.82 1.98 14.41
C VAL A 187 -13.78 3.06 13.92
N LYS A 188 -14.63 2.77 12.93
CA LYS A 188 -15.53 3.72 12.26
C LYS A 188 -17.03 3.48 12.51
N GLY A 189 -17.40 2.35 13.08
CA GLY A 189 -18.78 1.96 13.46
C GLY A 189 -19.00 2.22 14.94
#